data_5344c8a19d4346c70014b88754bd5863
#
_entry.id   5344c8a19d4346c70014b88754bd5863
#
_cell.length_a   1.000
_cell.length_b   1.000
_cell.length_c   1.000
_cell.angle_alpha   90.00
_cell.angle_beta   90.00
_cell.angle_gamma   90.00
#
_symmetry.space_group_name_H-M   'P 1'
#
loop_
_entity.id
_entity.type
_entity.pdbx_description
1 polymer ?
#
loop_
_entity_poly.entity_id
_entity_poly.type
_entity_poly.pdbx_seq_one_letter_code
_entity_poly.pdbx_strand_id
1 'polypeptide(L)'
;GRLKAVRAIGWYIDQYRQAQVSINLIDYKVTPLHVVFETVCEEAAKLGLRVTGSELVGLMPLQPLLDAARFYLGKQGKSAGVPEAELVELAIRSLGLDQLGPFDPAKKVIEYQFRSRGPLVSMAVDRFVDEVSSESPAPGGGSVSALAGSLAAALAAMVANLTVGKKGY
;
A
#
# COMPACT_ATOMS: atom_id res chain seq x y z
N GLY A 1 -22.92 8.95 -13.84
CA GLY A 1 -22.23 9.34 -12.61
C GLY A 1 -20.87 9.96 -12.94
N ARG A 2 -20.30 10.74 -12.03
CA ARG A 2 -18.99 11.38 -12.18
C ARG A 2 -17.84 10.36 -12.29
N LEU A 3 -17.96 9.24 -11.59
CA LEU A 3 -16.97 8.15 -11.60
C LEU A 3 -17.51 6.93 -12.35
N LYS A 4 -16.68 6.35 -13.21
CA LYS A 4 -16.96 5.08 -13.90
C LYS A 4 -16.61 3.90 -13.00
N ALA A 5 -17.25 2.75 -13.22
CA ALA A 5 -17.01 1.50 -12.47
C ALA A 5 -17.10 1.66 -10.93
N VAL A 6 -17.95 2.58 -10.47
CA VAL A 6 -18.22 2.85 -9.05
C VAL A 6 -19.72 2.91 -8.84
N ARG A 7 -20.19 2.26 -7.78
CA ARG A 7 -21.55 2.41 -7.26
C ARG A 7 -21.48 2.90 -5.83
N ALA A 8 -22.28 3.88 -5.48
CA ALA A 8 -22.31 4.47 -4.16
C ALA A 8 -23.73 4.69 -3.68
N ILE A 9 -23.92 4.56 -2.38
CA ILE A 9 -25.16 4.92 -1.69
C ILE A 9 -24.78 5.59 -0.37
N GLY A 10 -25.51 6.63 0.00
CA GLY A 10 -25.32 7.33 1.26
C GLY A 10 -26.40 6.95 2.26
N TRP A 11 -26.04 6.84 3.52
CA TRP A 11 -26.96 6.73 4.64
C TRP A 11 -26.37 7.35 5.90
N TYR A 12 -27.20 7.47 6.93
CA TYR A 12 -26.80 7.91 8.27
C TYR A 12 -26.69 6.71 9.21
N ILE A 13 -25.62 6.65 9.99
CA ILE A 13 -25.40 5.61 10.98
C ILE A 13 -25.61 6.23 12.36
N ASP A 14 -26.73 5.89 13.00
CA ASP A 14 -27.11 6.42 14.31
C ASP A 14 -26.09 6.03 15.40
N GLN A 15 -25.50 4.82 15.30
CA GLN A 15 -24.51 4.31 16.25
C GLN A 15 -23.26 5.22 16.31
N TYR A 16 -22.81 5.72 15.19
CA TYR A 16 -21.62 6.60 15.09
C TYR A 16 -21.99 8.08 15.00
N ARG A 17 -23.28 8.39 14.89
CA ARG A 17 -23.78 9.75 14.61
C ARG A 17 -23.11 10.42 13.42
N GLN A 18 -22.89 9.63 12.36
CA GLN A 18 -22.17 10.05 11.17
C GLN A 18 -22.90 9.63 9.90
N ALA A 19 -22.81 10.47 8.88
CA ALA A 19 -23.16 10.08 7.52
C ALA A 19 -22.06 9.18 6.94
N GLN A 20 -22.46 8.14 6.24
CA GLN A 20 -21.56 7.22 5.55
C GLN A 20 -21.91 7.17 4.07
N VAL A 21 -20.89 7.11 3.23
CA VAL A 21 -21.04 6.76 1.82
C VAL A 21 -20.46 5.35 1.63
N SER A 22 -21.33 4.38 1.41
CA SER A 22 -20.90 3.02 1.06
C SER A 22 -20.62 2.94 -0.44
N ILE A 23 -19.48 2.35 -0.77
CA ILE A 23 -18.97 2.35 -2.14
C ILE A 23 -18.58 0.95 -2.54
N ASN A 24 -19.14 0.47 -3.66
CA ASN A 24 -18.64 -0.68 -4.38
C ASN A 24 -17.74 -0.20 -5.52
N LEU A 25 -16.44 -0.43 -5.36
CA LEU A 25 -15.45 -0.17 -6.40
C LEU A 25 -15.39 -1.39 -7.33
N ILE A 26 -16.07 -1.31 -8.49
CA ILE A 26 -16.27 -2.46 -9.38
C ILE A 26 -14.98 -2.78 -10.15
N ASP A 27 -14.26 -1.74 -10.57
CA ASP A 27 -12.96 -1.88 -11.24
C ASP A 27 -12.03 -0.75 -10.81
N TYR A 28 -11.09 -1.09 -9.94
CA TYR A 28 -10.09 -0.14 -9.43
C TYR A 28 -9.06 0.30 -10.48
N LYS A 29 -8.96 -0.42 -11.61
CA LYS A 29 -8.09 -0.02 -12.73
C LYS A 29 -8.71 1.09 -13.56
N VAL A 30 -10.04 1.14 -13.61
CA VAL A 30 -10.81 2.21 -14.28
C VAL A 30 -10.93 3.43 -13.38
N THR A 31 -11.23 3.23 -12.10
CA THR A 31 -11.30 4.31 -11.11
C THR A 31 -10.52 3.89 -9.88
N PRO A 32 -9.30 4.40 -9.69
CA PRO A 32 -8.44 4.05 -8.55
C PRO A 32 -9.06 4.45 -7.21
N LEU A 33 -8.69 3.70 -6.16
CA LEU A 33 -9.21 3.89 -4.80
C LEU A 33 -9.02 5.32 -4.28
N HIS A 34 -7.83 5.89 -4.47
CA HIS A 34 -7.54 7.26 -4.05
C HIS A 34 -8.39 8.31 -4.80
N VAL A 35 -8.72 8.08 -6.07
CA VAL A 35 -9.61 8.97 -6.84
C VAL A 35 -11.03 8.96 -6.26
N VAL A 36 -11.52 7.80 -5.85
CA VAL A 36 -12.82 7.68 -5.17
C VAL A 36 -12.81 8.44 -3.86
N PHE A 37 -11.79 8.20 -3.02
CA PHE A 37 -11.67 8.83 -1.71
C PHE A 37 -11.54 10.36 -1.81
N GLU A 38 -10.65 10.87 -2.67
CA GLU A 38 -10.48 12.31 -2.91
C GLU A 38 -11.79 12.94 -3.42
N THR A 39 -12.51 12.25 -4.33
CA THR A 39 -13.80 12.74 -4.84
C THR A 39 -14.83 12.86 -3.71
N VAL A 40 -14.90 11.89 -2.81
CA VAL A 40 -15.81 11.97 -1.64
C VAL A 40 -15.40 13.13 -0.73
N CYS A 41 -14.11 13.32 -0.50
CA CYS A 41 -13.62 14.46 0.29
C CYS A 41 -13.99 15.80 -0.35
N GLU A 42 -13.83 15.94 -1.67
CA GLU A 42 -14.22 17.14 -2.41
C GLU A 42 -15.72 17.42 -2.31
N GLU A 43 -16.57 16.40 -2.51
CA GLU A 43 -18.02 16.58 -2.44
C GLU A 43 -18.49 16.89 -1.02
N ALA A 44 -17.90 16.24 0.00
CA ALA A 44 -18.17 16.54 1.40
C ALA A 44 -17.81 18.00 1.75
N ALA A 45 -16.65 18.46 1.30
CA ALA A 45 -16.20 19.83 1.54
C ALA A 45 -17.16 20.89 0.97
N LYS A 46 -17.76 20.65 -0.22
CA LYS A 46 -18.77 21.53 -0.79
C LYS A 46 -20.03 21.67 0.08
N LEU A 47 -20.30 20.66 0.90
CA LEU A 47 -21.42 20.66 1.85
C LEU A 47 -21.01 21.16 3.25
N GLY A 48 -19.79 21.65 3.42
CA GLY A 48 -19.26 22.06 4.72
C GLY A 48 -18.93 20.89 5.65
N LEU A 49 -18.83 19.66 5.10
CA LEU A 49 -18.54 18.44 5.85
C LEU A 49 -17.07 18.02 5.69
N ARG A 50 -16.57 17.29 6.68
CA ARG A 50 -15.23 16.71 6.64
C ARG A 50 -15.33 15.18 6.69
N VAL A 51 -14.63 14.53 5.77
CA VAL A 51 -14.41 13.06 5.87
C VAL A 51 -13.43 12.78 7.00
N THR A 52 -13.81 11.91 7.92
CA THR A 52 -13.02 11.57 9.11
C THR A 52 -12.20 10.30 8.92
N GLY A 53 -12.54 9.47 7.94
CA GLY A 53 -11.84 8.23 7.63
C GLY A 53 -12.65 7.36 6.70
N SER A 54 -12.19 6.15 6.52
CA SER A 54 -12.87 5.12 5.74
C SER A 54 -12.76 3.75 6.40
N GLU A 55 -13.57 2.82 5.95
CA GLU A 55 -13.58 1.44 6.40
C GLU A 55 -13.54 0.51 5.20
N LEU A 56 -12.73 -0.53 5.28
CA LEU A 56 -12.77 -1.63 4.31
C LEU A 56 -13.67 -2.75 4.81
N VAL A 57 -14.74 -3.01 4.07
CA VAL A 57 -15.60 -4.18 4.29
C VAL A 57 -15.08 -5.35 3.44
N GLY A 58 -14.68 -6.44 4.11
CA GLY A 58 -14.13 -7.62 3.45
C GLY A 58 -12.63 -7.53 3.15
N LEU A 59 -12.23 -8.00 1.98
CA LEU A 59 -10.84 -8.10 1.53
C LEU A 59 -10.61 -7.20 0.32
N MET A 60 -9.35 -6.82 0.11
CA MET A 60 -8.94 -6.07 -1.07
C MET A 60 -7.62 -6.57 -1.66
N PRO A 61 -7.38 -6.40 -2.97
CA PRO A 61 -6.07 -6.59 -3.55
C PRO A 61 -5.05 -5.60 -3.00
N LEU A 62 -3.76 -5.96 -3.05
CA LEU A 62 -2.66 -5.10 -2.62
C LEU A 62 -2.50 -3.85 -3.51
N GLN A 63 -2.66 -4.02 -4.83
CA GLN A 63 -2.36 -2.97 -5.80
C GLN A 63 -3.09 -1.64 -5.55
N PRO A 64 -4.39 -1.58 -5.21
CA PRO A 64 -5.07 -0.33 -4.87
C PRO A 64 -4.43 0.46 -3.73
N LEU A 65 -3.87 -0.22 -2.71
CA LEU A 65 -3.15 0.43 -1.61
C LEU A 65 -1.83 1.03 -2.09
N LEU A 66 -1.08 0.27 -2.90
CA LEU A 66 0.19 0.74 -3.45
C LEU A 66 -0.01 1.97 -4.35
N ASP A 67 -1.05 1.95 -5.19
CA ASP A 67 -1.37 3.07 -6.08
C ASP A 67 -1.81 4.31 -5.30
N ALA A 68 -2.60 4.13 -4.24
CA ALA A 68 -2.99 5.22 -3.35
C ALA A 68 -1.78 5.83 -2.64
N ALA A 69 -0.87 4.99 -2.11
CA ALA A 69 0.35 5.46 -1.47
C ALA A 69 1.24 6.28 -2.41
N ARG A 70 1.48 5.78 -3.62
CA ARG A 70 2.26 6.48 -4.65
C ARG A 70 1.64 7.82 -5.03
N PHE A 71 0.32 7.86 -5.16
CA PHE A 71 -0.40 9.11 -5.40
C PHE A 71 -0.16 10.14 -4.29
N TYR A 72 -0.27 9.74 -3.01
CA TYR A 72 -0.07 10.65 -1.89
C TYR A 72 1.40 11.06 -1.72
N LEU A 73 2.35 10.18 -2.01
CA LEU A 73 3.78 10.55 -2.06
C LEU A 73 4.04 11.58 -3.17
N GLY A 74 3.46 11.39 -4.35
CA GLY A 74 3.54 12.34 -5.45
C GLY A 74 2.98 13.71 -5.07
N LYS A 75 1.82 13.77 -4.40
CA LYS A 75 1.26 15.03 -3.88
C LYS A 75 2.20 15.74 -2.90
N GLN A 76 3.04 15.00 -2.17
CA GLN A 76 4.00 15.54 -1.22
C GLN A 76 5.36 15.85 -1.86
N GLY A 77 5.55 15.59 -3.15
CA GLY A 77 6.84 15.75 -3.82
C GLY A 77 7.91 14.76 -3.32
N LYS A 78 7.48 13.60 -2.78
CA LYS A 78 8.36 12.56 -2.26
C LYS A 78 8.56 11.43 -3.26
N SER A 79 9.69 10.71 -3.14
CA SER A 79 9.96 9.50 -3.91
C SER A 79 8.99 8.38 -3.55
N ALA A 80 8.53 7.65 -4.58
CA ALA A 80 7.74 6.42 -4.40
C ALA A 80 8.63 5.15 -4.24
N GLY A 81 9.96 5.30 -4.22
CA GLY A 81 10.93 4.22 -4.08
C GLY A 81 11.11 3.74 -2.64
N VAL A 82 10.05 3.70 -1.85
CA VAL A 82 10.03 3.20 -0.48
C VAL A 82 9.57 1.74 -0.42
N PRO A 83 9.92 0.99 0.64
CA PRO A 83 9.48 -0.39 0.81
C PRO A 83 7.96 -0.56 0.75
N GLU A 84 7.51 -1.73 0.26
CA GLU A 84 6.09 -2.04 0.13
C GLU A 84 5.32 -1.88 1.45
N ALA A 85 5.92 -2.30 2.57
CA ALA A 85 5.29 -2.16 3.88
C ALA A 85 5.01 -0.70 4.26
N GLU A 86 5.95 0.20 3.93
CA GLU A 86 5.78 1.65 4.15
C GLU A 86 4.70 2.25 3.24
N LEU A 87 4.63 1.79 1.96
CA LEU A 87 3.56 2.19 1.06
C LEU A 87 2.19 1.77 1.60
N VAL A 88 2.06 0.54 2.07
CA VAL A 88 0.80 0.04 2.66
C VAL A 88 0.42 0.85 3.89
N GLU A 89 1.36 1.10 4.80
CA GLU A 89 1.11 1.91 6.00
C GLU A 89 0.69 3.35 5.64
N LEU A 90 1.36 3.96 4.66
CA LEU A 90 1.01 5.28 4.18
C LEU A 90 -0.41 5.32 3.58
N ALA A 91 -0.78 4.31 2.80
CA ALA A 91 -2.13 4.21 2.23
C ALA A 91 -3.20 4.10 3.32
N ILE A 92 -2.96 3.24 4.33
CA ILE A 92 -3.87 3.06 5.47
C ILE A 92 -4.12 4.40 6.17
N ARG A 93 -3.06 5.11 6.51
CA ARG A 93 -3.14 6.42 7.17
C ARG A 93 -3.78 7.49 6.29
N SER A 94 -3.41 7.55 5.01
CA SER A 94 -3.91 8.58 4.09
C SER A 94 -5.39 8.43 3.75
N LEU A 95 -5.86 7.18 3.70
CA LEU A 95 -7.26 6.84 3.46
C LEU A 95 -8.07 6.76 4.77
N GLY A 96 -7.42 6.83 5.93
CA GLY A 96 -8.05 6.71 7.23
C GLY A 96 -8.73 5.35 7.47
N LEU A 97 -8.10 4.26 6.98
CA LEU A 97 -8.65 2.90 7.07
C LEU A 97 -8.61 2.33 8.50
N ASP A 98 -7.85 2.95 9.39
CA ASP A 98 -7.66 2.57 10.79
C ASP A 98 -8.47 3.45 11.78
N GLN A 99 -9.32 4.35 11.29
CA GLN A 99 -10.05 5.30 12.14
C GLN A 99 -11.17 4.67 12.95
N LEU A 100 -11.81 3.63 12.44
CA LEU A 100 -12.91 2.92 13.14
C LEU A 100 -12.43 1.67 13.88
N GLY A 101 -11.19 1.27 13.69
CA GLY A 101 -10.57 0.11 14.31
C GLY A 101 -9.25 -0.27 13.64
N PRO A 102 -8.46 -1.17 14.23
CA PRO A 102 -7.17 -1.53 13.68
C PRO A 102 -7.31 -2.19 12.29
N PHE A 103 -6.57 -1.67 11.31
CA PHE A 103 -6.44 -2.28 10.00
C PHE A 103 -5.23 -3.21 9.99
N ASP A 104 -5.47 -4.51 9.94
CA ASP A 104 -4.41 -5.53 9.84
C ASP A 104 -4.24 -5.95 8.37
N PRO A 105 -3.15 -5.52 7.68
CA PRO A 105 -2.92 -5.88 6.29
C PRO A 105 -2.85 -7.39 6.05
N ALA A 106 -2.34 -8.17 7.02
CA ALA A 106 -2.25 -9.62 6.88
C ALA A 106 -3.63 -10.29 6.80
N LYS A 107 -4.66 -9.65 7.37
CA LYS A 107 -6.05 -10.15 7.34
C LYS A 107 -6.90 -9.51 6.27
N LYS A 108 -6.52 -8.32 5.78
CA LYS A 108 -7.35 -7.51 4.88
C LYS A 108 -6.87 -7.50 3.44
N VAL A 109 -5.57 -7.79 3.20
CA VAL A 109 -4.98 -7.81 1.86
C VAL A 109 -4.87 -9.25 1.36
N ILE A 110 -5.47 -9.52 0.20
CA ILE A 110 -5.58 -10.86 -0.37
C ILE A 110 -4.19 -11.50 -0.54
N GLU A 111 -3.26 -10.79 -1.17
CA GLU A 111 -1.93 -11.32 -1.45
C GLU A 111 -1.15 -11.67 -0.18
N TYR A 112 -1.38 -10.98 0.92
CA TYR A 112 -0.68 -11.24 2.18
C TYR A 112 -1.14 -12.54 2.87
N GLN A 113 -2.36 -12.97 2.59
CA GLN A 113 -2.87 -14.25 3.13
C GLN A 113 -2.21 -15.47 2.49
N PHE A 114 -1.68 -15.31 1.27
CA PHE A 114 -1.03 -16.39 0.52
C PHE A 114 0.50 -16.26 0.49
N ARG A 115 1.07 -15.21 1.07
CA ARG A 115 2.52 -15.06 1.15
C ARG A 115 3.10 -16.02 2.17
N SER A 116 3.68 -17.11 1.71
CA SER A 116 4.65 -17.86 2.49
C SER A 116 6.06 -17.30 2.23
N ARG A 117 6.75 -16.90 3.27
CA ARG A 117 8.19 -16.63 3.15
C ARG A 117 8.89 -17.98 3.02
N GLY A 118 9.51 -18.23 1.87
CA GLY A 118 10.34 -19.42 1.67
C GLY A 118 11.49 -19.46 2.68
N PRO A 119 12.07 -20.66 2.94
CA PRO A 119 13.12 -20.83 3.96
C PRO A 119 14.33 -19.91 3.72
N LEU A 120 14.74 -19.71 2.46
CA LEU A 120 15.89 -18.86 2.13
C LEU A 120 15.67 -17.39 2.49
N VAL A 121 14.46 -16.86 2.27
CA VAL A 121 14.11 -15.45 2.58
C VAL A 121 14.00 -15.22 4.08
N SER A 122 13.79 -16.29 4.86
CA SER A 122 13.67 -16.23 6.31
C SER A 122 14.99 -16.45 7.03
N MET A 123 16.06 -16.78 6.33
CA MET A 123 17.39 -16.94 6.92
C MET A 123 17.97 -15.60 7.34
N ALA A 124 18.69 -15.59 8.46
CA ALA A 124 19.61 -14.52 8.78
C ALA A 124 20.74 -14.47 7.73
N VAL A 125 21.32 -13.31 7.49
CA VAL A 125 22.31 -13.11 6.40
C VAL A 125 23.54 -14.01 6.57
N ASP A 126 24.04 -14.13 7.80
CA ASP A 126 25.16 -15.01 8.14
C ASP A 126 24.84 -16.47 7.82
N ARG A 127 23.66 -16.95 8.21
CA ARG A 127 23.20 -18.30 7.92
C ARG A 127 23.03 -18.56 6.43
N PHE A 128 22.55 -17.57 5.67
CA PHE A 128 22.47 -17.69 4.22
C PHE A 128 23.86 -17.84 3.59
N VAL A 129 24.85 -17.09 4.07
CA VAL A 129 26.26 -17.20 3.60
C VAL A 129 26.85 -18.55 3.95
N ASP A 130 26.63 -19.05 5.17
CA ASP A 130 27.09 -20.38 5.59
C ASP A 130 26.49 -21.48 4.70
N GLU A 131 25.17 -21.40 4.43
CA GLU A 131 24.49 -22.40 3.59
C GLU A 131 24.96 -22.35 2.13
N VAL A 132 25.24 -21.16 1.57
CA VAL A 132 25.84 -20.99 0.23
C VAL A 132 27.22 -21.67 0.15
N SER A 133 27.99 -21.67 1.22
CA SER A 133 29.34 -22.25 1.27
C SER A 133 29.35 -23.76 1.55
N SER A 134 28.20 -24.34 1.86
CA SER A 134 28.05 -25.76 2.18
C SER A 134 27.97 -26.64 0.93
N GLU A 135 27.93 -27.98 1.13
CA GLU A 135 27.68 -28.96 0.06
C GLU A 135 26.19 -29.04 -0.35
N SER A 136 25.32 -28.18 0.22
CA SER A 136 23.90 -28.16 -0.09
C SER A 136 23.66 -27.74 -1.54
N PRO A 137 22.75 -28.41 -2.28
CA PRO A 137 22.41 -28.00 -3.66
C PRO A 137 21.66 -26.68 -3.74
N ALA A 138 21.18 -26.13 -2.64
CA ALA A 138 20.47 -24.84 -2.51
C ALA A 138 20.82 -24.19 -1.16
N PRO A 139 21.04 -22.84 -1.14
CA PRO A 139 20.90 -21.87 -2.23
C PRO A 139 22.06 -21.93 -3.22
N GLY A 140 21.75 -21.91 -4.51
CA GLY A 140 22.76 -21.88 -5.58
C GLY A 140 22.96 -20.48 -6.18
N GLY A 141 23.71 -20.41 -7.29
CA GLY A 141 24.06 -19.14 -7.95
C GLY A 141 22.86 -18.25 -8.30
N GLY A 142 21.69 -18.83 -8.64
CA GLY A 142 20.47 -18.07 -8.89
C GLY A 142 19.98 -17.30 -7.66
N SER A 143 19.97 -17.94 -6.49
CA SER A 143 19.56 -17.30 -5.23
C SER A 143 20.53 -16.20 -4.83
N VAL A 144 21.84 -16.44 -5.00
CA VAL A 144 22.90 -15.44 -4.72
C VAL A 144 22.78 -14.25 -5.65
N SER A 145 22.59 -14.47 -6.96
CA SER A 145 22.42 -13.41 -7.95
C SER A 145 21.15 -12.58 -7.69
N ALA A 146 20.05 -13.24 -7.33
CA ALA A 146 18.80 -12.56 -6.97
C ALA A 146 18.96 -11.66 -5.74
N LEU A 147 19.66 -12.15 -4.70
CA LEU A 147 19.95 -11.34 -3.51
C LEU A 147 20.84 -10.14 -3.84
N ALA A 148 21.90 -10.34 -4.62
CA ALA A 148 22.80 -9.27 -5.04
C ALA A 148 22.06 -8.20 -5.87
N GLY A 149 21.21 -8.62 -6.81
CA GLY A 149 20.36 -7.70 -7.59
C GLY A 149 19.36 -6.93 -6.70
N SER A 150 18.77 -7.59 -5.72
CA SER A 150 17.86 -6.94 -4.75
C SER A 150 18.58 -5.89 -3.92
N LEU A 151 19.80 -6.18 -3.44
CA LEU A 151 20.61 -5.22 -2.68
C LEU A 151 21.02 -4.03 -3.54
N ALA A 152 21.42 -4.25 -4.79
CA ALA A 152 21.75 -3.18 -5.73
C ALA A 152 20.54 -2.26 -5.99
N ALA A 153 19.36 -2.84 -6.21
CA ALA A 153 18.12 -2.07 -6.38
C ALA A 153 17.75 -1.29 -5.12
N ALA A 154 17.93 -1.87 -3.94
CA ALA A 154 17.68 -1.19 -2.66
C ALA A 154 18.62 0.02 -2.46
N LEU A 155 19.90 -0.11 -2.81
CA LEU A 155 20.85 1.01 -2.78
C LEU A 155 20.46 2.12 -3.76
N ALA A 156 20.03 1.77 -4.96
CA ALA A 156 19.56 2.76 -5.94
C ALA A 156 18.31 3.51 -5.42
N ALA A 157 17.36 2.79 -4.82
CA ALA A 157 16.19 3.37 -4.19
C ALA A 157 16.57 4.30 -3.02
N MET A 158 17.54 3.88 -2.19
CA MET A 158 18.06 4.71 -1.09
C MET A 158 18.63 6.04 -1.61
N VAL A 159 19.45 6.00 -2.66
CA VAL A 159 20.00 7.22 -3.29
C VAL A 159 18.88 8.12 -3.80
N ALA A 160 17.89 7.56 -4.51
CA ALA A 160 16.75 8.33 -4.99
C ALA A 160 15.98 8.99 -3.84
N ASN A 161 15.69 8.26 -2.77
CA ASN A 161 14.98 8.78 -1.59
C ASN A 161 15.77 9.90 -0.88
N LEU A 162 17.09 9.81 -0.85
CA LEU A 162 17.96 10.82 -0.23
C LEU A 162 18.14 12.09 -1.09
N THR A 163 17.88 12.01 -2.40
CA THR A 163 18.14 13.13 -3.33
C THR A 163 16.88 13.84 -3.80
N VAL A 164 15.72 13.17 -3.82
CA VAL A 164 14.45 13.79 -4.21
C VAL A 164 14.14 15.03 -3.34
N GLY A 165 13.88 16.16 -4.00
CA GLY A 165 13.55 17.43 -3.36
C GLY A 165 14.74 18.22 -2.81
N LYS A 166 15.98 17.75 -2.97
CA LYS A 166 17.17 18.54 -2.62
C LYS A 166 17.56 19.48 -3.77
N LYS A 167 17.89 20.74 -3.41
CA LYS A 167 18.41 21.69 -4.39
C LYS A 167 19.81 21.23 -4.87
N GLY A 168 19.99 21.14 -6.18
CA GLY A 168 21.28 20.79 -6.79
C GLY A 168 21.44 19.34 -7.23
N TYR A 169 20.35 18.56 -7.17
CA TYR A 169 20.28 17.20 -7.71
C TYR A 169 19.13 17.10 -8.71
#